data_3ff842a69017475647bfc47bccb20f19
#
_entry.id   3ff842a69017475647bfc47bccb20f19
#
_cell.length_a   1.000
_cell.length_b   1.000
_cell.length_c   1.000
_cell.angle_alpha   90.00
_cell.angle_beta   90.00
_cell.angle_gamma   90.00
#
_symmetry.space_group_name_H-M   'P 1'
#
loop_
_entity.id
_entity.type
_entity.pdbx_description
1 polymer ?
#
loop_
_entity_poly.entity_id
_entity_poly.type
_entity_poly.pdbx_seq_one_letter_code
_entity_poly.pdbx_strand_id
1 'polypeptide(L)'
;PDIVTPESLNSEAGIQTLRAGSLGDLAVAMSGSAAGHGATTGLIVMSGLMADEYAYSGTFPTRREADTRNLQDINSDVNTIYGNLHRSRTGAETTVDLLADFGGNPEIESEMQSVTGYAYVMFAETFCGGVPFSKAPADGGELIYGEPLTTEQMFNQAIIWFDQAIANAGSNDKLANLGRVGKARSLLGLGQMDAAAAEVAAIPTDFVYNIEQSDNSRRQENGIYIMSTVRRQFSIADGKGGNGLMFRSSMDPRTPWDGGTEFGQDDITLYYNQLKYDSSNAPVVLASGTEARLIEAEAAANADDATTVEDIHNALRATIGLSDLDLSGISGDDLLLAHFSERAFWLFSTGHRLGDLRRLVDVYGMMPSNVFPWGPYFKGGEYSTNLKFLVPQSESNNPNYVGCLD
;
A
#
# COMPACT_ATOMS: atom_id res chain seq x y z
N PRO A 1 23.56 -17.96 12.93
CA PRO A 1 22.15 -17.82 12.73
C PRO A 1 21.50 -19.17 13.02
N ASP A 2 20.63 -19.20 14.03
CA ASP A 2 19.91 -20.41 14.38
C ASP A 2 18.97 -20.74 13.21
N ILE A 3 19.16 -21.91 12.63
CA ILE A 3 18.25 -22.41 11.58
C ILE A 3 16.98 -22.82 12.30
N VAL A 4 15.90 -22.11 12.02
CA VAL A 4 14.58 -22.48 12.51
C VAL A 4 14.14 -23.71 11.72
N THR A 5 14.05 -24.86 12.39
CA THR A 5 13.56 -26.09 11.75
C THR A 5 12.03 -26.15 11.79
N PRO A 6 11.37 -26.89 10.88
CA PRO A 6 9.92 -27.06 10.93
C PRO A 6 9.40 -27.55 12.29
N GLU A 7 10.13 -28.47 12.94
CA GLU A 7 9.75 -28.97 14.26
C GLU A 7 9.81 -27.88 15.35
N SER A 8 10.73 -26.92 15.24
CA SER A 8 10.84 -25.82 16.21
C SER A 8 9.71 -24.78 16.05
N LEU A 9 9.09 -24.70 14.87
CA LEU A 9 7.93 -23.85 14.61
C LEU A 9 6.63 -24.44 15.18
N ASN A 10 6.55 -25.76 15.33
CA ASN A 10 5.39 -26.45 15.89
C ASN A 10 5.39 -26.38 17.43
N SER A 11 5.29 -25.15 17.97
CA SER A 11 5.26 -24.82 19.39
C SER A 11 4.66 -23.44 19.60
N GLU A 12 4.17 -23.11 20.79
CA GLU A 12 3.69 -21.75 21.12
C GLU A 12 4.75 -20.67 20.85
N ALA A 13 6.02 -20.93 21.16
CA ALA A 13 7.12 -20.01 20.87
C ALA A 13 7.36 -19.88 19.35
N GLY A 14 7.20 -20.97 18.61
CA GLY A 14 7.28 -20.98 17.14
C GLY A 14 6.18 -20.15 16.50
N ILE A 15 4.95 -20.25 16.99
CA ILE A 15 3.80 -19.45 16.55
C ILE A 15 4.08 -17.95 16.73
N GLN A 16 4.58 -17.53 17.90
CA GLN A 16 4.95 -16.12 18.12
C GLN A 16 6.09 -15.66 17.20
N THR A 17 7.02 -16.55 16.88
CA THR A 17 8.12 -16.27 15.94
C THR A 17 7.58 -16.08 14.51
N LEU A 18 6.66 -16.94 14.06
CA LEU A 18 6.02 -16.81 12.75
C LEU A 18 5.17 -15.54 12.64
N ARG A 19 4.37 -15.23 13.66
CA ARG A 19 3.60 -13.98 13.75
C ARG A 19 4.52 -12.76 13.62
N ALA A 20 5.58 -12.70 14.43
CA ALA A 20 6.53 -11.60 14.38
C ALA A 20 7.26 -11.52 13.02
N GLY A 21 7.59 -12.68 12.43
CA GLY A 21 8.17 -12.77 11.09
C GLY A 21 7.25 -12.23 10.01
N SER A 22 5.97 -12.59 10.05
CA SER A 22 4.95 -12.12 9.08
C SER A 22 4.75 -10.62 9.14
N LEU A 23 4.67 -10.04 10.34
CA LEU A 23 4.59 -8.58 10.53
C LEU A 23 5.87 -7.88 10.07
N GLY A 24 7.05 -8.47 10.35
CA GLY A 24 8.33 -7.95 9.88
C GLY A 24 8.49 -8.00 8.36
N ASP A 25 7.99 -9.06 7.71
CA ASP A 25 7.98 -9.14 6.24
C ASP A 25 7.00 -8.14 5.61
N LEU A 26 5.83 -7.91 6.25
CA LEU A 26 4.89 -6.86 5.84
C LEU A 26 5.52 -5.47 5.98
N ALA A 27 6.21 -5.20 7.08
CA ALA A 27 6.93 -3.95 7.30
C ALA A 27 7.93 -3.67 6.16
N VAL A 28 8.75 -4.68 5.81
CA VAL A 28 9.71 -4.55 4.69
C VAL A 28 9.00 -4.44 3.34
N ALA A 29 7.90 -5.17 3.13
CA ALA A 29 7.14 -5.07 1.89
C ALA A 29 6.58 -3.65 1.70
N MET A 30 6.05 -3.03 2.76
CA MET A 30 5.44 -1.69 2.70
C MET A 30 6.49 -0.58 2.64
N SER A 31 7.34 -0.47 3.64
CA SER A 31 8.29 0.65 3.80
C SER A 31 9.64 0.42 3.14
N GLY A 32 10.01 -0.84 2.85
CA GLY A 32 11.40 -1.18 2.59
C GLY A 32 12.20 -1.29 3.89
N SER A 33 13.53 -1.23 3.77
CA SER A 33 14.44 -1.30 4.94
C SER A 33 15.82 -0.74 4.61
N ALA A 34 16.66 -0.49 5.61
CA ALA A 34 18.07 -0.13 5.42
C ALA A 34 18.96 -1.31 5.00
N ALA A 35 18.45 -2.55 5.03
CA ALA A 35 19.21 -3.74 4.67
C ALA A 35 19.48 -3.83 3.16
N GLY A 36 20.53 -4.54 2.79
CA GLY A 36 20.91 -4.75 1.39
C GLY A 36 21.79 -3.64 0.81
N HIS A 37 22.27 -3.88 -0.42
CA HIS A 37 23.03 -2.89 -1.17
C HIS A 37 22.09 -1.83 -1.73
N GLY A 38 22.29 -0.58 -1.36
CA GLY A 38 21.41 0.51 -1.79
C GLY A 38 20.10 0.62 -1.00
N ALA A 39 19.92 -0.12 0.11
CA ALA A 39 18.69 -0.34 0.87
C ALA A 39 17.61 -1.13 0.08
N THR A 40 16.65 -1.72 0.78
CA THR A 40 15.52 -2.43 0.18
C THR A 40 14.38 -1.46 -0.05
N THR A 41 13.88 -1.38 -1.26
CA THR A 41 12.75 -0.52 -1.63
C THR A 41 11.43 -1.17 -1.23
N GLY A 42 10.52 -0.40 -0.66
CA GLY A 42 9.17 -0.85 -0.32
C GLY A 42 8.12 -0.42 -1.34
N LEU A 43 6.94 -1.01 -1.20
CA LEU A 43 5.77 -0.76 -2.04
C LEU A 43 5.39 0.73 -2.05
N ILE A 44 5.41 1.39 -0.86
CA ILE A 44 4.97 2.78 -0.70
C ILE A 44 5.73 3.73 -1.62
N VAL A 45 7.06 3.67 -1.62
CA VAL A 45 7.85 4.58 -2.48
C VAL A 45 7.83 4.15 -3.95
N MET A 46 7.77 2.84 -4.26
CA MET A 46 7.72 2.38 -5.65
C MET A 46 6.37 2.66 -6.30
N SER A 47 5.25 2.46 -5.59
CA SER A 47 3.93 2.84 -6.07
C SER A 47 3.77 4.36 -6.17
N GLY A 48 4.33 5.11 -5.22
CA GLY A 48 4.36 6.57 -5.24
C GLY A 48 5.19 7.15 -6.41
N LEU A 49 6.23 6.42 -6.89
CA LEU A 49 6.93 6.77 -8.14
C LEU A 49 6.04 6.55 -9.37
N MET A 50 5.30 5.45 -9.44
CA MET A 50 4.39 5.20 -10.57
C MET A 50 3.21 6.16 -10.59
N ALA A 51 2.78 6.58 -9.41
CA ALA A 51 1.82 7.66 -9.21
C ALA A 51 2.52 9.04 -9.26
N ASP A 52 1.99 9.98 -8.54
CA ASP A 52 2.45 11.38 -8.52
C ASP A 52 3.01 11.85 -7.17
N GLU A 53 3.24 10.94 -6.20
CA GLU A 53 3.75 11.30 -4.87
C GLU A 53 5.25 11.58 -4.86
N TYR A 54 6.02 10.81 -5.63
CA TYR A 54 7.49 10.87 -5.63
C TYR A 54 8.07 11.05 -7.03
N ALA A 55 9.23 11.70 -7.09
CA ALA A 55 10.14 11.75 -8.24
C ALA A 55 11.47 11.09 -7.85
N TYR A 56 12.05 10.33 -8.76
CA TYR A 56 13.30 9.62 -8.48
C TYR A 56 14.52 10.55 -8.64
N SER A 57 15.24 10.77 -7.56
CA SER A 57 16.46 11.57 -7.48
C SER A 57 17.72 10.74 -7.27
N GLY A 58 17.69 9.46 -7.63
CA GLY A 58 18.80 8.53 -7.50
C GLY A 58 19.30 7.98 -8.85
N THR A 59 20.19 6.97 -8.79
CA THR A 59 20.91 6.43 -9.95
C THR A 59 20.54 4.99 -10.31
N PHE A 60 19.70 4.28 -9.53
CA PHE A 60 19.31 2.90 -9.81
C PHE A 60 18.33 2.82 -10.98
N PRO A 61 18.62 2.05 -12.04
CA PRO A 61 17.75 1.93 -13.21
C PRO A 61 16.35 1.41 -12.87
N THR A 62 16.24 0.40 -12.00
CA THR A 62 14.98 -0.24 -11.60
C THR A 62 13.98 0.74 -10.98
N ARG A 63 14.46 1.72 -10.21
CA ARG A 63 13.63 2.77 -9.60
C ARG A 63 13.23 3.84 -10.64
N ARG A 64 14.11 4.10 -11.62
CA ARG A 64 13.77 4.98 -12.75
C ARG A 64 12.70 4.35 -13.64
N GLU A 65 12.70 3.03 -13.83
CA GLU A 65 11.63 2.32 -14.54
C GLU A 65 10.27 2.60 -13.90
N ALA A 66 10.16 2.57 -12.57
CA ALA A 66 8.93 2.92 -11.87
C ALA A 66 8.57 4.40 -12.04
N ASP A 67 9.53 5.31 -11.90
CA ASP A 67 9.30 6.75 -12.03
C ASP A 67 8.83 7.14 -13.44
N THR A 68 9.34 6.47 -14.48
CA THR A 68 8.92 6.67 -15.87
C THR A 68 7.74 5.81 -16.28
N ARG A 69 7.23 4.95 -15.40
CA ARG A 69 6.19 3.94 -15.68
C ARG A 69 6.55 3.01 -16.85
N ASN A 70 7.82 2.65 -16.98
CA ASN A 70 8.35 1.72 -17.98
C ASN A 70 8.94 0.48 -17.30
N LEU A 71 8.14 -0.17 -16.46
CA LEU A 71 8.56 -1.33 -15.68
C LEU A 71 8.83 -2.54 -16.59
N GLN A 72 9.84 -3.30 -16.20
CA GLN A 72 10.15 -4.60 -16.77
C GLN A 72 9.79 -5.70 -15.75
N ASP A 73 9.38 -6.88 -16.21
CA ASP A 73 9.04 -8.04 -15.38
C ASP A 73 10.24 -8.64 -14.63
N ILE A 74 11.45 -8.23 -14.98
CA ILE A 74 12.71 -8.55 -14.29
C ILE A 74 13.15 -7.47 -13.29
N ASN A 75 12.33 -6.45 -13.04
CA ASN A 75 12.66 -5.36 -12.10
C ASN A 75 12.92 -5.90 -10.69
N SER A 76 14.16 -5.79 -10.20
CA SER A 76 14.57 -6.40 -8.94
C SER A 76 13.93 -5.76 -7.70
N ASP A 77 13.60 -4.47 -7.74
CA ASP A 77 12.89 -3.82 -6.62
C ASP A 77 11.43 -4.32 -6.54
N VAL A 78 10.73 -4.42 -7.67
CA VAL A 78 9.36 -4.99 -7.74
C VAL A 78 9.36 -6.47 -7.33
N ASN A 79 10.34 -7.26 -7.80
CA ASN A 79 10.50 -8.66 -7.40
C ASN A 79 10.72 -8.82 -5.89
N THR A 80 11.45 -7.90 -5.28
CA THR A 80 11.69 -7.91 -3.82
C THR A 80 10.41 -7.59 -3.05
N ILE A 81 9.62 -6.60 -3.49
CA ILE A 81 8.31 -6.28 -2.90
C ILE A 81 7.38 -7.48 -3.02
N TYR A 82 7.27 -8.06 -4.21
CA TYR A 82 6.48 -9.26 -4.49
C TYR A 82 6.82 -10.41 -3.53
N GLY A 83 8.12 -10.73 -3.41
CA GLY A 83 8.58 -11.79 -2.53
C GLY A 83 8.33 -11.51 -1.04
N ASN A 84 8.45 -10.24 -0.58
CA ASN A 84 8.15 -9.89 0.81
C ASN A 84 6.64 -9.95 1.11
N LEU A 85 5.76 -9.53 0.20
CA LEU A 85 4.32 -9.68 0.34
C LEU A 85 3.92 -11.15 0.45
N HIS A 86 4.46 -12.02 -0.41
CA HIS A 86 4.20 -13.46 -0.33
C HIS A 86 4.74 -14.08 0.96
N ARG A 87 5.94 -13.69 1.44
CA ARG A 87 6.46 -14.19 2.73
C ARG A 87 5.58 -13.78 3.90
N SER A 88 5.15 -12.51 3.93
CA SER A 88 4.22 -12.04 4.96
C SER A 88 2.91 -12.84 4.94
N ARG A 89 2.30 -12.99 3.76
CA ARG A 89 1.08 -13.77 3.56
C ARG A 89 1.24 -15.23 4.01
N THR A 90 2.23 -15.93 3.48
CA THR A 90 2.41 -17.36 3.79
C THR A 90 2.76 -17.59 5.27
N GLY A 91 3.55 -16.72 5.87
CA GLY A 91 3.85 -16.77 7.30
C GLY A 91 2.60 -16.56 8.17
N ALA A 92 1.73 -15.61 7.77
CA ALA A 92 0.47 -15.35 8.45
C ALA A 92 -0.50 -16.54 8.33
N GLU A 93 -0.68 -17.07 7.11
CA GLU A 93 -1.50 -18.28 6.86
C GLU A 93 -0.98 -19.49 7.68
N THR A 94 0.33 -19.73 7.67
CA THR A 94 0.95 -20.79 8.45
C THR A 94 0.74 -20.61 9.96
N THR A 95 0.79 -19.35 10.43
CA THR A 95 0.50 -19.05 11.84
C THR A 95 -0.92 -19.44 12.22
N VAL A 96 -1.90 -19.10 11.37
CA VAL A 96 -3.32 -19.47 11.58
C VAL A 96 -3.49 -20.99 11.57
N ASP A 97 -2.90 -21.69 10.59
CA ASP A 97 -2.99 -23.14 10.47
C ASP A 97 -2.44 -23.85 11.74
N LEU A 98 -1.27 -23.40 12.23
CA LEU A 98 -0.64 -24.01 13.42
C LEU A 98 -1.37 -23.69 14.73
N LEU A 99 -2.03 -22.54 14.85
CA LEU A 99 -2.78 -22.17 16.06
C LEU A 99 -3.88 -23.19 16.39
N ALA A 100 -4.48 -23.82 15.39
CA ALA A 100 -5.51 -24.83 15.58
C ALA A 100 -5.00 -26.03 16.40
N ASP A 101 -3.73 -26.42 16.23
CA ASP A 101 -3.10 -27.53 16.94
C ASP A 101 -2.80 -27.23 18.43
N PHE A 102 -2.78 -25.92 18.80
CA PHE A 102 -2.46 -25.42 20.15
C PHE A 102 -3.66 -24.82 20.89
N GLY A 103 -4.87 -25.16 20.48
CA GLY A 103 -6.10 -24.72 21.15
C GLY A 103 -6.61 -23.36 20.71
N GLY A 104 -6.00 -22.77 19.67
CA GLY A 104 -6.39 -21.49 19.09
C GLY A 104 -5.95 -20.27 19.91
N ASN A 105 -5.92 -19.12 19.26
CA ASN A 105 -5.84 -17.80 19.88
C ASN A 105 -6.57 -16.81 18.96
N PRO A 106 -7.85 -16.50 19.22
CA PRO A 106 -8.67 -15.72 18.32
C PRO A 106 -8.09 -14.34 17.97
N GLU A 107 -7.38 -13.67 18.89
CA GLU A 107 -6.76 -12.37 18.60
C GLU A 107 -5.58 -12.50 17.63
N ILE A 108 -4.72 -13.52 17.81
CA ILE A 108 -3.62 -13.78 16.88
C ILE A 108 -4.18 -14.22 15.52
N GLU A 109 -5.21 -15.07 15.51
CA GLU A 109 -5.89 -15.48 14.27
C GLU A 109 -6.44 -14.28 13.53
N SER A 110 -7.19 -13.40 14.20
CA SER A 110 -7.74 -12.16 13.65
C SER A 110 -6.66 -11.26 13.05
N GLU A 111 -5.55 -11.04 13.78
CA GLU A 111 -4.44 -10.23 13.30
C GLU A 111 -3.79 -10.85 12.05
N MET A 112 -3.48 -12.15 12.08
CA MET A 112 -2.82 -12.82 10.95
C MET A 112 -3.74 -12.97 9.73
N GLN A 113 -5.02 -13.19 9.92
CA GLN A 113 -6.03 -13.16 8.86
C GLN A 113 -6.12 -11.76 8.23
N SER A 114 -6.06 -10.70 9.05
CA SER A 114 -5.98 -9.32 8.53
C SER A 114 -4.70 -9.10 7.73
N VAL A 115 -3.54 -9.53 8.22
CA VAL A 115 -2.24 -9.44 7.50
C VAL A 115 -2.32 -10.15 6.15
N THR A 116 -2.91 -11.33 6.10
CA THR A 116 -3.15 -12.07 4.86
C THR A 116 -4.06 -11.28 3.92
N GLY A 117 -5.20 -10.78 4.41
CA GLY A 117 -6.13 -9.94 3.63
C GLY A 117 -5.45 -8.70 3.05
N TYR A 118 -4.66 -7.98 3.85
CA TYR A 118 -3.90 -6.82 3.37
C TYR A 118 -2.86 -7.16 2.31
N ALA A 119 -2.20 -8.33 2.39
CA ALA A 119 -1.30 -8.77 1.33
C ALA A 119 -2.05 -8.95 -0.01
N TYR A 120 -3.24 -9.57 0.00
CA TYR A 120 -4.10 -9.68 -1.19
C TYR A 120 -4.53 -8.31 -1.72
N VAL A 121 -4.93 -7.37 -0.85
CA VAL A 121 -5.28 -5.99 -1.25
C VAL A 121 -4.10 -5.30 -1.91
N MET A 122 -2.90 -5.38 -1.31
CA MET A 122 -1.71 -4.75 -1.86
C MET A 122 -1.33 -5.33 -3.23
N PHE A 123 -1.47 -6.65 -3.43
CA PHE A 123 -1.33 -7.25 -4.76
C PHE A 123 -2.38 -6.72 -5.73
N ALA A 124 -3.66 -6.73 -5.37
CA ALA A 124 -4.74 -6.28 -6.23
C ALA A 124 -4.62 -4.81 -6.64
N GLU A 125 -4.22 -3.94 -5.71
CA GLU A 125 -4.09 -2.49 -5.97
C GLU A 125 -2.82 -2.13 -6.77
N THR A 126 -1.74 -2.92 -6.68
CA THR A 126 -0.46 -2.50 -7.25
C THR A 126 0.04 -3.38 -8.38
N PHE A 127 -0.26 -4.67 -8.40
CA PHE A 127 0.14 -5.59 -9.46
C PHE A 127 -0.97 -5.77 -10.50
N CYS A 128 -0.61 -6.25 -11.69
CA CYS A 128 -1.58 -6.79 -12.64
C CYS A 128 -2.15 -8.11 -12.13
N GLY A 129 -3.32 -8.51 -12.60
CA GLY A 129 -3.85 -9.86 -12.41
C GLY A 129 -2.89 -10.90 -12.97
N GLY A 130 -3.03 -12.16 -12.53
CA GLY A 130 -2.13 -13.25 -12.89
C GLY A 130 -1.13 -13.63 -11.79
N VAL A 131 -1.26 -13.04 -10.60
CA VAL A 131 -0.45 -13.41 -9.42
C VAL A 131 -0.86 -14.79 -8.94
N PRO A 132 0.06 -15.80 -8.92
CA PRO A 132 -0.23 -17.10 -8.33
C PRO A 132 0.06 -17.09 -6.83
N PHE A 133 -0.89 -17.61 -6.05
CA PHE A 133 -0.79 -17.64 -4.59
C PHE A 133 -0.36 -19.03 -4.09
N SER A 134 0.87 -19.40 -4.40
CA SER A 134 1.46 -20.68 -3.99
C SER A 134 1.67 -20.76 -2.46
N LYS A 135 1.67 -21.99 -1.92
CA LYS A 135 1.84 -22.27 -0.50
C LYS A 135 2.86 -23.39 -0.29
N ALA A 136 3.78 -23.20 0.64
CA ALA A 136 4.65 -24.26 1.13
C ALA A 136 4.04 -24.84 2.42
N PRO A 137 3.70 -26.14 2.48
CA PRO A 137 3.18 -26.74 3.69
C PRO A 137 4.17 -26.64 4.87
N ALA A 138 3.65 -26.41 6.08
CA ALA A 138 4.47 -26.27 7.29
C ALA A 138 5.24 -27.54 7.66
N ASP A 139 4.75 -28.70 7.23
CA ASP A 139 5.38 -30.02 7.46
C ASP A 139 6.53 -30.33 6.48
N GLY A 140 6.87 -29.38 5.58
CA GLY A 140 7.90 -29.58 4.56
C GLY A 140 7.48 -30.45 3.39
N GLY A 141 6.17 -30.62 3.17
CA GLY A 141 5.59 -31.31 2.01
C GLY A 141 5.89 -30.61 0.68
N GLU A 142 5.37 -31.17 -0.42
CA GLU A 142 5.55 -30.59 -1.75
C GLU A 142 4.90 -29.21 -1.87
N LEU A 143 5.54 -28.30 -2.61
CA LEU A 143 5.02 -26.98 -2.88
C LEU A 143 3.67 -27.05 -3.61
N ILE A 144 2.67 -26.39 -3.08
CA ILE A 144 1.35 -26.25 -3.70
C ILE A 144 1.39 -25.03 -4.60
N TYR A 145 1.38 -25.26 -5.91
CA TYR A 145 1.33 -24.17 -6.88
C TYR A 145 -0.07 -23.58 -6.93
N GLY A 146 -0.18 -22.27 -6.63
CA GLY A 146 -1.43 -21.55 -6.70
C GLY A 146 -1.83 -21.23 -8.13
N GLU A 147 -3.14 -21.13 -8.37
CA GLU A 147 -3.68 -20.60 -9.60
C GLU A 147 -3.47 -19.07 -9.67
N PRO A 148 -3.24 -18.52 -10.87
CA PRO A 148 -3.14 -17.08 -11.04
C PRO A 148 -4.51 -16.42 -10.86
N LEU A 149 -4.58 -15.43 -9.98
CA LEU A 149 -5.81 -14.70 -9.68
C LEU A 149 -5.90 -13.40 -10.47
N THR A 150 -7.08 -13.07 -10.98
CA THR A 150 -7.38 -11.72 -11.51
C THR A 150 -7.43 -10.70 -10.37
N THR A 151 -7.36 -9.40 -10.70
CA THR A 151 -7.51 -8.32 -9.73
C THR A 151 -8.80 -8.46 -8.92
N GLU A 152 -9.94 -8.75 -9.58
CA GLU A 152 -11.21 -9.00 -8.93
C GLU A 152 -11.16 -10.19 -7.96
N GLN A 153 -10.55 -11.30 -8.37
CA GLN A 153 -10.42 -12.49 -7.53
C GLN A 153 -9.53 -12.24 -6.31
N MET A 154 -8.47 -11.42 -6.44
CA MET A 154 -7.63 -11.02 -5.32
C MET A 154 -8.41 -10.21 -4.28
N PHE A 155 -9.23 -9.24 -4.70
CA PHE A 155 -10.09 -8.50 -3.77
C PHE A 155 -11.14 -9.40 -3.10
N ASN A 156 -11.77 -10.30 -3.84
CA ASN A 156 -12.73 -11.25 -3.27
C ASN A 156 -12.06 -12.19 -2.25
N GLN A 157 -10.84 -12.64 -2.52
CA GLN A 157 -10.07 -13.46 -1.57
C GLN A 157 -9.70 -12.67 -0.31
N ALA A 158 -9.33 -11.39 -0.45
CA ALA A 158 -9.07 -10.50 0.68
C ALA A 158 -10.31 -10.36 1.58
N ILE A 159 -11.51 -10.17 1.00
CA ILE A 159 -12.77 -10.08 1.76
C ILE A 159 -13.00 -11.33 2.61
N ILE A 160 -12.75 -12.53 2.06
CA ILE A 160 -12.88 -13.79 2.82
C ILE A 160 -11.97 -13.79 4.05
N TRP A 161 -10.72 -13.34 3.91
CA TRP A 161 -9.79 -13.25 5.03
C TRP A 161 -10.20 -12.20 6.06
N PHE A 162 -10.69 -11.04 5.62
CA PHE A 162 -11.17 -10.01 6.53
C PHE A 162 -12.45 -10.41 7.27
N ASP A 163 -13.38 -11.13 6.62
CA ASP A 163 -14.57 -11.64 7.29
C ASP A 163 -14.21 -12.59 8.44
N GLN A 164 -13.23 -13.48 8.22
CA GLN A 164 -12.70 -14.35 9.27
C GLN A 164 -12.00 -13.54 10.38
N ALA A 165 -11.19 -12.54 10.01
CA ALA A 165 -10.52 -11.67 10.96
C ALA A 165 -11.49 -10.93 11.86
N ILE A 166 -12.55 -10.35 11.30
CA ILE A 166 -13.59 -9.64 12.04
C ILE A 166 -14.33 -10.59 12.99
N ALA A 167 -14.66 -11.81 12.51
CA ALA A 167 -15.32 -12.82 13.33
C ALA A 167 -14.45 -13.27 14.52
N ASN A 168 -13.15 -13.40 14.33
CA ASN A 168 -12.19 -13.82 15.35
C ASN A 168 -11.73 -12.69 16.29
N ALA A 169 -11.98 -11.41 15.93
CA ALA A 169 -11.59 -10.27 16.76
C ALA A 169 -12.28 -10.25 18.15
N GLY A 170 -13.43 -10.91 18.29
CA GLY A 170 -14.20 -10.95 19.53
C GLY A 170 -14.56 -9.56 20.04
N SER A 171 -14.11 -9.20 21.25
CA SER A 171 -14.29 -7.86 21.83
C SER A 171 -13.11 -6.92 21.58
N ASN A 172 -12.14 -7.30 20.75
CA ASN A 172 -10.99 -6.47 20.43
C ASN A 172 -11.34 -5.54 19.24
N ASP A 173 -11.92 -4.37 19.56
CA ASP A 173 -12.33 -3.39 18.55
C ASP A 173 -11.19 -2.96 17.64
N LYS A 174 -9.94 -2.94 18.12
CA LYS A 174 -8.77 -2.57 17.30
C LYS A 174 -8.56 -3.57 16.17
N LEU A 175 -8.65 -4.87 16.44
CA LEU A 175 -8.52 -5.92 15.43
C LEU A 175 -9.75 -5.99 14.52
N ALA A 176 -10.96 -5.82 15.08
CA ALA A 176 -12.17 -5.74 14.26
C ALA A 176 -12.12 -4.57 13.27
N ASN A 177 -11.67 -3.40 13.70
CA ASN A 177 -11.55 -2.21 12.86
C ASN A 177 -10.45 -2.37 11.80
N LEU A 178 -9.32 -3.04 12.14
CA LEU A 178 -8.30 -3.41 11.17
C LEU A 178 -8.89 -4.23 10.01
N GLY A 179 -9.65 -5.28 10.33
CA GLY A 179 -10.33 -6.11 9.33
C GLY A 179 -11.35 -5.34 8.51
N ARG A 180 -12.18 -4.49 9.15
CA ARG A 180 -13.22 -3.70 8.46
C ARG A 180 -12.65 -2.69 7.47
N VAL A 181 -11.58 -1.96 7.83
CA VAL A 181 -10.93 -1.03 6.89
C VAL A 181 -10.38 -1.79 5.68
N GLY A 182 -9.70 -2.92 5.90
CA GLY A 182 -9.19 -3.75 4.80
C GLY A 182 -10.30 -4.32 3.90
N LYS A 183 -11.40 -4.79 4.49
CA LYS A 183 -12.58 -5.25 3.74
C LYS A 183 -13.20 -4.13 2.92
N ALA A 184 -13.41 -2.96 3.50
CA ALA A 184 -13.96 -1.81 2.81
C ALA A 184 -13.07 -1.34 1.65
N ARG A 185 -11.75 -1.37 1.83
CA ARG A 185 -10.77 -1.10 0.78
C ARG A 185 -10.89 -2.10 -0.39
N SER A 186 -11.12 -3.38 -0.09
CA SER A 186 -11.39 -4.40 -1.11
C SER A 186 -12.71 -4.15 -1.84
N LEU A 187 -13.75 -3.76 -1.11
CA LEU A 187 -15.07 -3.42 -1.69
C LEU A 187 -14.98 -2.20 -2.62
N LEU A 188 -14.19 -1.16 -2.26
CA LEU A 188 -13.90 -0.04 -3.18
C LEU A 188 -13.23 -0.52 -4.47
N GLY A 189 -12.23 -1.42 -4.37
CA GLY A 189 -11.56 -2.01 -5.52
C GLY A 189 -12.51 -2.79 -6.45
N LEU A 190 -13.61 -3.32 -5.91
CA LEU A 190 -14.69 -4.00 -6.65
C LEU A 190 -15.80 -3.05 -7.13
N GLY A 191 -15.70 -1.74 -6.88
CA GLY A 191 -16.76 -0.78 -7.24
C GLY A 191 -18.00 -0.85 -6.34
N GLN A 192 -17.92 -1.49 -5.16
CA GLN A 192 -19.04 -1.66 -4.24
C GLN A 192 -19.05 -0.55 -3.16
N MET A 193 -19.25 0.69 -3.58
CA MET A 193 -19.05 1.89 -2.77
C MET A 193 -19.93 1.94 -1.52
N ASP A 194 -21.24 1.66 -1.66
CA ASP A 194 -22.19 1.70 -0.54
C ASP A 194 -21.86 0.63 0.51
N ALA A 195 -21.44 -0.57 0.07
CA ALA A 195 -21.04 -1.63 0.96
C ALA A 195 -19.75 -1.28 1.70
N ALA A 196 -18.80 -0.63 1.02
CA ALA A 196 -17.56 -0.15 1.63
C ALA A 196 -17.82 0.89 2.71
N ALA A 197 -18.65 1.90 2.43
CA ALA A 197 -19.05 2.92 3.40
C ALA A 197 -19.78 2.32 4.62
N ALA A 198 -20.70 1.40 4.39
CA ALA A 198 -21.42 0.73 5.48
C ALA A 198 -20.49 -0.07 6.41
N GLU A 199 -19.45 -0.72 5.85
CA GLU A 199 -18.49 -1.52 6.64
C GLU A 199 -17.67 -0.66 7.61
N VAL A 200 -17.38 0.59 7.27
CA VAL A 200 -16.52 1.48 8.07
C VAL A 200 -17.27 2.49 8.93
N ALA A 201 -18.59 2.59 8.79
CA ALA A 201 -19.42 3.64 9.42
C ALA A 201 -19.26 3.73 10.96
N ALA A 202 -19.03 2.61 11.64
CA ALA A 202 -18.87 2.56 13.09
C ALA A 202 -17.42 2.76 13.57
N ILE A 203 -16.45 2.89 12.67
CA ILE A 203 -15.03 3.03 13.05
C ILE A 203 -14.76 4.44 13.58
N PRO A 204 -14.18 4.59 14.78
CA PRO A 204 -13.79 5.90 15.30
C PRO A 204 -12.75 6.60 14.39
N THR A 205 -12.88 7.91 14.22
CA THR A 205 -11.96 8.69 13.35
C THR A 205 -10.53 8.69 13.87
N ASP A 206 -10.31 8.52 15.16
CA ASP A 206 -8.99 8.43 15.81
C ASP A 206 -8.40 7.01 15.84
N PHE A 207 -9.09 6.03 15.26
CA PHE A 207 -8.55 4.68 15.13
C PHE A 207 -7.28 4.68 14.27
N VAL A 208 -6.23 4.00 14.76
CA VAL A 208 -4.97 3.77 14.01
C VAL A 208 -4.42 2.37 14.31
N TYR A 209 -4.06 1.66 13.25
CA TYR A 209 -3.27 0.44 13.32
C TYR A 209 -1.96 0.64 12.56
N ASN A 210 -0.85 0.55 13.30
CA ASN A 210 0.50 0.74 12.78
C ASN A 210 1.21 -0.60 12.52
N ILE A 211 2.02 -0.63 11.48
CA ILE A 211 3.13 -1.57 11.33
C ILE A 211 4.36 -0.90 11.93
N GLU A 212 4.84 -1.49 13.03
CA GLU A 212 5.94 -0.93 13.81
C GLU A 212 7.29 -1.13 13.11
N GLN A 213 8.18 -0.17 13.29
CA GLN A 213 9.57 -0.19 12.82
C GLN A 213 10.51 -0.13 14.03
N SER A 214 11.79 -0.46 13.85
CA SER A 214 12.73 -0.53 14.97
C SER A 214 14.17 -0.31 14.52
N ASP A 215 14.99 0.29 15.37
CA ASP A 215 16.43 0.47 15.19
C ASP A 215 17.26 -0.77 15.62
N ASN A 216 16.61 -1.86 16.05
CA ASN A 216 17.31 -3.07 16.52
C ASN A 216 18.12 -3.77 15.42
N SER A 217 17.69 -3.62 14.15
CA SER A 217 18.45 -4.12 13.02
C SER A 217 18.12 -3.31 11.76
N ARG A 218 19.07 -3.28 10.82
CA ARG A 218 18.88 -2.60 9.53
C ARG A 218 17.68 -3.10 8.73
N ARG A 219 17.24 -4.33 8.97
CA ARG A 219 16.05 -4.89 8.32
C ARG A 219 14.75 -4.29 8.89
N GLN A 220 14.77 -3.84 10.13
CA GLN A 220 13.61 -3.30 10.84
C GLN A 220 13.49 -1.77 10.73
N GLU A 221 14.53 -1.10 10.20
CA GLU A 221 14.48 0.35 9.98
C GLU A 221 13.49 0.74 8.87
N ASN A 222 12.81 1.86 9.06
CA ASN A 222 11.89 2.44 8.07
C ASN A 222 12.64 2.80 6.77
N GLY A 223 12.40 2.03 5.72
CA GLY A 223 13.07 2.22 4.44
C GLY A 223 12.70 3.53 3.74
N ILE A 224 11.53 4.10 4.00
CA ILE A 224 11.11 5.39 3.41
C ILE A 224 12.03 6.49 3.96
N TYR A 225 12.22 6.54 5.29
CA TYR A 225 13.16 7.47 5.91
C TYR A 225 14.59 7.26 5.40
N ILE A 226 15.05 6.02 5.34
CA ILE A 226 16.42 5.71 4.89
C ILE A 226 16.62 6.14 3.43
N MET A 227 15.70 5.85 2.54
CA MET A 227 15.87 6.14 1.12
C MET A 227 15.59 7.60 0.76
N SER A 228 14.66 8.24 1.43
CA SER A 228 14.40 9.66 1.24
C SER A 228 15.43 10.49 2.00
N THR A 229 15.40 10.52 3.33
CA THR A 229 16.18 11.44 4.14
C THR A 229 17.67 11.12 4.14
N VAL A 230 18.06 9.85 4.35
CA VAL A 230 19.48 9.47 4.49
C VAL A 230 20.18 9.36 3.13
N ARG A 231 19.49 8.78 2.12
CA ARG A 231 20.09 8.50 0.81
C ARG A 231 19.70 9.47 -0.29
N ARG A 232 18.71 10.33 -0.07
CA ARG A 232 18.22 11.36 -1.01
C ARG A 232 17.86 10.80 -2.40
N GLN A 233 17.25 9.61 -2.42
CA GLN A 233 16.89 8.92 -3.66
C GLN A 233 15.45 9.19 -4.11
N PHE A 234 14.57 9.57 -3.17
CA PHE A 234 13.15 9.83 -3.44
C PHE A 234 12.81 11.24 -2.97
N SER A 235 12.46 12.09 -3.93
CA SER A 235 12.05 13.47 -3.73
C SER A 235 10.53 13.57 -3.80
N ILE A 236 9.90 14.40 -2.95
CA ILE A 236 8.46 14.67 -3.13
C ILE A 236 8.24 15.32 -4.49
N ALA A 237 7.30 14.79 -5.25
CA ALA A 237 6.91 15.36 -6.54
C ALA A 237 6.04 16.60 -6.40
N ASP A 238 5.87 17.36 -7.49
CA ASP A 238 5.03 18.55 -7.57
C ASP A 238 4.59 18.74 -9.02
N GLY A 239 3.30 18.53 -9.30
CA GLY A 239 2.77 18.62 -10.65
C GLY A 239 3.37 17.61 -11.63
N LYS A 240 3.70 16.40 -11.16
CA LYS A 240 4.36 15.35 -11.94
C LYS A 240 3.57 15.02 -13.21
N GLY A 241 4.22 15.05 -14.39
CA GLY A 241 3.58 14.75 -15.67
C GLY A 241 2.52 15.79 -16.09
N GLY A 242 2.51 16.96 -15.48
CA GLY A 242 1.60 18.07 -15.81
C GLY A 242 0.20 17.95 -15.23
N ASN A 243 -0.22 16.75 -14.80
CA ASN A 243 -1.53 16.47 -14.18
C ASN A 243 -1.44 15.92 -12.74
N GLY A 244 -0.24 15.66 -12.24
CA GLY A 244 -0.02 15.27 -10.84
C GLY A 244 -0.35 16.39 -9.86
N LEU A 245 -0.61 16.00 -8.60
CA LEU A 245 -0.94 16.96 -7.53
C LEU A 245 0.27 17.79 -7.11
N MET A 246 -0.02 19.00 -6.60
CA MET A 246 0.97 19.96 -6.14
C MET A 246 1.33 19.70 -4.66
N PHE A 247 1.91 18.53 -4.35
CA PHE A 247 2.20 18.10 -2.98
C PHE A 247 3.15 19.05 -2.23
N ARG A 248 4.05 19.74 -2.92
CA ARG A 248 5.00 20.69 -2.31
C ARG A 248 4.50 22.13 -2.33
N SER A 249 4.13 22.64 -3.53
CA SER A 249 3.79 24.05 -3.72
C SER A 249 2.45 24.43 -3.09
N SER A 250 1.58 23.46 -2.79
CA SER A 250 0.37 23.68 -1.98
C SER A 250 0.67 24.12 -0.54
N MET A 251 1.88 23.82 -0.03
CA MET A 251 2.27 24.04 1.37
C MET A 251 1.31 23.39 2.37
N ASP A 252 0.70 22.28 1.99
CA ASP A 252 -0.26 21.54 2.80
C ASP A 252 0.46 20.83 3.98
N PRO A 253 0.03 21.02 5.23
CA PRO A 253 0.68 20.41 6.39
C PRO A 253 0.60 18.88 6.41
N ARG A 254 -0.27 18.26 5.61
CA ARG A 254 -0.37 16.80 5.47
C ARG A 254 0.80 16.20 4.66
N THR A 255 1.48 17.02 3.88
CA THR A 255 2.66 16.65 3.08
C THR A 255 3.87 17.49 3.48
N PRO A 256 4.35 17.38 4.73
CA PRO A 256 5.46 18.19 5.21
C PRO A 256 6.76 17.83 4.48
N TRP A 257 7.52 18.86 4.12
CA TRP A 257 8.77 18.71 3.37
C TRP A 257 9.80 19.80 3.72
N ASP A 258 11.06 19.51 3.39
CA ASP A 258 12.17 20.47 3.39
C ASP A 258 13.06 20.29 2.13
N GLY A 259 14.07 21.16 1.97
CA GLY A 259 15.04 21.06 0.88
C GLY A 259 14.86 22.07 -0.23
N GLY A 260 15.16 21.68 -1.48
CA GLY A 260 15.07 22.55 -2.67
C GLY A 260 16.35 23.37 -2.93
N THR A 261 17.42 23.19 -2.16
CA THR A 261 18.72 23.86 -2.33
C THR A 261 19.86 22.88 -2.64
N GLU A 262 19.65 21.61 -2.41
CA GLU A 262 20.62 20.54 -2.63
C GLU A 262 20.12 19.56 -3.70
N PHE A 263 21.03 18.77 -4.24
CA PHE A 263 20.69 17.71 -5.18
C PHE A 263 20.48 16.38 -4.48
N GLY A 264 19.71 15.50 -5.11
CA GLY A 264 19.56 14.11 -4.74
C GLY A 264 20.82 13.30 -5.02
N GLN A 265 20.74 11.98 -4.86
CA GLN A 265 21.85 11.06 -5.07
C GLN A 265 22.42 11.11 -6.50
N ASP A 266 21.64 11.56 -7.47
CA ASP A 266 22.05 11.67 -8.88
C ASP A 266 22.82 12.95 -9.21
N ASP A 267 23.04 13.83 -8.24
CA ASP A 267 23.74 15.12 -8.35
C ASP A 267 23.17 16.11 -9.39
N ILE A 268 21.95 15.87 -9.90
CA ILE A 268 21.29 16.71 -10.93
C ILE A 268 19.85 17.08 -10.60
N THR A 269 19.12 16.24 -9.83
CA THR A 269 17.73 16.51 -9.46
C THR A 269 17.67 17.28 -8.16
N LEU A 270 17.03 18.46 -8.16
CA LEU A 270 16.76 19.16 -6.89
C LEU A 270 15.98 18.24 -5.96
N TYR A 271 16.45 18.17 -4.72
CA TYR A 271 15.94 17.25 -3.74
C TYR A 271 15.00 17.94 -2.76
N TYR A 272 13.85 17.32 -2.53
CA TYR A 272 12.80 17.75 -1.59
C TYR A 272 12.45 16.57 -0.70
N ASN A 273 12.90 16.64 0.55
CA ASN A 273 12.75 15.56 1.52
C ASN A 273 11.33 15.51 2.08
N GLN A 274 10.77 14.33 2.22
CA GLN A 274 9.55 14.12 2.99
C GLN A 274 9.85 14.14 4.50
N LEU A 275 8.98 14.76 5.29
CA LEU A 275 9.11 14.83 6.75
C LEU A 275 8.00 14.07 7.48
N LYS A 276 7.17 13.29 6.76
CA LYS A 276 6.13 12.45 7.36
C LYS A 276 6.73 11.30 8.18
N TYR A 277 7.82 10.71 7.68
CA TYR A 277 8.63 9.72 8.39
C TYR A 277 9.96 10.37 8.73
N ASP A 278 10.12 10.78 9.99
CA ASP A 278 11.22 11.62 10.48
C ASP A 278 12.34 10.83 11.16
N SER A 279 12.18 9.52 11.29
CA SER A 279 13.16 8.63 11.95
C SER A 279 13.14 7.22 11.35
N SER A 280 14.23 6.48 11.61
CA SER A 280 14.40 5.09 11.18
C SER A 280 13.42 4.11 11.87
N ASN A 281 12.80 4.52 12.98
CA ASN A 281 11.80 3.75 13.71
C ASN A 281 10.38 4.33 13.60
N ALA A 282 10.15 5.32 12.71
CA ALA A 282 8.82 5.86 12.47
C ALA A 282 7.86 4.76 11.96
N PRO A 283 6.72 4.52 12.63
CA PRO A 283 5.78 3.49 12.23
C PRO A 283 5.06 3.86 10.93
N VAL A 284 4.57 2.83 10.21
CA VAL A 284 3.76 3.01 9.00
C VAL A 284 2.31 2.65 9.28
N VAL A 285 1.39 3.54 8.96
CA VAL A 285 -0.04 3.29 9.14
C VAL A 285 -0.52 2.26 8.11
N LEU A 286 -1.12 1.17 8.58
CA LEU A 286 -1.76 0.15 7.75
C LEU A 286 -3.26 0.43 7.55
N ALA A 287 -3.94 0.89 8.61
CA ALA A 287 -5.36 1.22 8.60
C ALA A 287 -5.65 2.37 9.57
N SER A 288 -6.61 3.22 9.24
CA SER A 288 -6.99 4.34 10.11
C SER A 288 -8.46 4.72 9.99
N GLY A 289 -8.96 5.41 11.03
CA GLY A 289 -10.27 6.04 11.01
C GLY A 289 -10.35 7.19 10.00
N THR A 290 -9.24 7.89 9.73
CA THR A 290 -9.17 8.85 8.62
C THR A 290 -9.46 8.16 7.29
N GLU A 291 -8.86 7.01 7.01
CA GLU A 291 -9.16 6.24 5.81
C GLU A 291 -10.63 5.80 5.76
N ALA A 292 -11.20 5.40 6.91
CA ALA A 292 -12.61 5.06 7.01
C ALA A 292 -13.53 6.22 6.59
N ARG A 293 -13.25 7.45 7.06
CA ARG A 293 -13.99 8.66 6.63
C ARG A 293 -13.82 8.94 5.14
N LEU A 294 -12.61 8.73 4.60
CA LEU A 294 -12.35 8.92 3.17
C LEU A 294 -13.06 7.87 2.30
N ILE A 295 -13.29 6.66 2.81
CA ILE A 295 -14.11 5.63 2.14
C ILE A 295 -15.59 6.06 2.09
N GLU A 296 -16.12 6.63 3.17
CA GLU A 296 -17.48 7.19 3.18
C GLU A 296 -17.61 8.37 2.22
N ALA A 297 -16.62 9.27 2.18
CA ALA A 297 -16.60 10.40 1.25
C ALA A 297 -16.52 9.93 -0.21
N GLU A 298 -15.81 8.83 -0.51
CA GLU A 298 -15.78 8.27 -1.87
C GLU A 298 -17.14 7.72 -2.31
N ALA A 299 -17.85 7.04 -1.40
CA ALA A 299 -19.21 6.56 -1.69
C ALA A 299 -20.18 7.74 -1.93
N ALA A 300 -20.08 8.81 -1.14
CA ALA A 300 -20.87 10.03 -1.36
C ALA A 300 -20.52 10.71 -2.70
N ALA A 301 -19.22 10.79 -3.05
CA ALA A 301 -18.78 11.34 -4.33
C ALA A 301 -19.31 10.51 -5.52
N ASN A 302 -19.31 9.17 -5.40
CA ASN A 302 -19.89 8.28 -6.39
C ASN A 302 -21.42 8.47 -6.54
N ALA A 303 -22.09 8.87 -5.47
CA ALA A 303 -23.53 9.20 -5.47
C ALA A 303 -23.83 10.64 -5.92
N ASP A 304 -22.82 11.42 -6.29
CA ASP A 304 -22.88 12.85 -6.63
C ASP A 304 -23.43 13.74 -5.49
N ASP A 305 -23.18 13.33 -4.21
CA ASP A 305 -23.57 14.06 -3.00
C ASP A 305 -22.44 14.97 -2.51
N ALA A 306 -22.30 16.12 -3.16
CA ALA A 306 -21.26 17.11 -2.84
C ALA A 306 -21.35 17.60 -1.38
N THR A 307 -22.53 17.70 -0.81
CA THR A 307 -22.73 18.16 0.58
C THR A 307 -22.10 17.17 1.56
N THR A 308 -22.38 15.89 1.43
CA THR A 308 -21.79 14.85 2.31
C THR A 308 -20.27 14.76 2.12
N VAL A 309 -19.76 14.87 0.89
CA VAL A 309 -18.31 14.91 0.61
C VAL A 309 -17.65 16.10 1.33
N GLU A 310 -18.23 17.29 1.20
CA GLU A 310 -17.75 18.53 1.83
C GLU A 310 -17.75 18.40 3.36
N ASP A 311 -18.85 17.95 3.96
CA ASP A 311 -18.99 17.78 5.41
C ASP A 311 -17.93 16.83 5.99
N ILE A 312 -17.70 15.67 5.33
CA ILE A 312 -16.69 14.69 5.78
C ILE A 312 -15.30 15.28 5.68
N HIS A 313 -14.94 15.88 4.53
CA HIS A 313 -13.61 16.48 4.38
C HIS A 313 -13.39 17.64 5.35
N ASN A 314 -14.37 18.50 5.56
CA ASN A 314 -14.26 19.63 6.49
C ASN A 314 -14.15 19.16 7.95
N ALA A 315 -14.87 18.10 8.34
CA ALA A 315 -14.66 17.49 9.64
C ALA A 315 -13.23 16.97 9.85
N LEU A 316 -12.65 16.30 8.83
CA LEU A 316 -11.24 15.88 8.88
C LEU A 316 -10.29 17.08 8.91
N ARG A 317 -10.49 18.09 8.04
CA ARG A 317 -9.65 19.29 7.94
C ARG A 317 -9.61 20.08 9.24
N ALA A 318 -10.74 20.16 9.93
CA ALA A 318 -10.85 20.80 11.25
C ALA A 318 -9.94 20.15 12.31
N THR A 319 -9.69 18.83 12.23
CA THR A 319 -8.82 18.12 13.20
C THR A 319 -7.38 18.62 13.21
N ILE A 320 -6.91 19.23 12.13
CA ILE A 320 -5.55 19.75 11.96
C ILE A 320 -5.52 21.26 11.66
N GLY A 321 -6.67 21.95 11.81
CA GLY A 321 -6.77 23.40 11.65
C GLY A 321 -6.64 23.90 10.22
N LEU A 322 -6.95 23.08 9.20
CA LEU A 322 -7.07 23.51 7.81
C LEU A 322 -8.40 24.26 7.62
N SER A 323 -8.39 25.24 6.70
CA SER A 323 -9.61 25.95 6.26
C SER A 323 -10.55 24.99 5.53
N ASP A 324 -11.85 25.28 5.63
CA ASP A 324 -12.87 24.49 4.96
C ASP A 324 -12.71 24.50 3.44
N LEU A 325 -13.14 23.41 2.81
CA LEU A 325 -13.38 23.33 1.38
C LEU A 325 -14.76 23.90 1.08
N ASP A 326 -14.92 24.42 -0.13
CA ASP A 326 -16.20 24.77 -0.71
C ASP A 326 -16.36 23.95 -2.01
N LEU A 327 -17.24 22.95 -1.96
CA LEU A 327 -17.59 22.11 -3.10
C LEU A 327 -18.94 22.49 -3.72
N SER A 328 -19.49 23.66 -3.37
CA SER A 328 -20.76 24.15 -3.90
C SER A 328 -20.71 24.29 -5.42
N GLY A 329 -21.64 23.60 -6.11
CA GLY A 329 -21.70 23.58 -7.57
C GLY A 329 -20.70 22.65 -8.27
N ILE A 330 -19.93 21.87 -7.53
CA ILE A 330 -19.07 20.79 -8.05
C ILE A 330 -19.88 19.51 -8.14
N SER A 331 -19.78 18.76 -9.24
CA SER A 331 -20.53 17.51 -9.46
C SER A 331 -19.81 16.56 -10.43
N GLY A 332 -20.26 15.30 -10.52
CA GLY A 332 -19.74 14.30 -11.45
C GLY A 332 -18.24 14.06 -11.29
N ASP A 333 -17.52 14.01 -12.41
CA ASP A 333 -16.08 13.73 -12.42
C ASP A 333 -15.27 14.77 -11.63
N ASP A 334 -15.69 16.05 -11.62
CA ASP A 334 -15.01 17.10 -10.86
C ASP A 334 -15.14 16.87 -9.35
N LEU A 335 -16.28 16.37 -8.86
CA LEU A 335 -16.47 16.00 -7.47
C LEU A 335 -15.59 14.80 -7.07
N LEU A 336 -15.55 13.78 -7.93
CA LEU A 336 -14.63 12.64 -7.73
C LEU A 336 -13.19 13.09 -7.67
N LEU A 337 -12.73 13.92 -8.61
CA LEU A 337 -11.35 14.43 -8.63
C LEU A 337 -11.04 15.30 -7.40
N ALA A 338 -11.97 16.10 -6.92
CA ALA A 338 -11.82 16.87 -5.68
C ALA A 338 -11.67 15.95 -4.47
N HIS A 339 -12.51 14.90 -4.35
CA HIS A 339 -12.39 13.87 -3.32
C HIS A 339 -11.02 13.16 -3.39
N PHE A 340 -10.61 12.66 -4.58
CA PHE A 340 -9.34 11.93 -4.73
C PHE A 340 -8.12 12.83 -4.51
N SER A 341 -8.24 14.14 -4.73
CA SER A 341 -7.21 15.11 -4.37
C SER A 341 -7.05 15.20 -2.84
N GLU A 342 -8.14 15.43 -2.11
CA GLU A 342 -8.13 15.46 -0.64
C GLU A 342 -7.63 14.13 -0.04
N ARG A 343 -8.12 13.00 -0.56
CA ARG A 343 -7.69 11.66 -0.17
C ARG A 343 -6.18 11.47 -0.35
N ALA A 344 -5.60 11.96 -1.45
CA ALA A 344 -4.17 11.86 -1.73
C ALA A 344 -3.32 12.63 -0.71
N PHE A 345 -3.75 13.79 -0.26
CA PHE A 345 -3.06 14.54 0.80
C PHE A 345 -3.14 13.83 2.16
N TRP A 346 -4.31 13.31 2.55
CA TRP A 346 -4.47 12.56 3.80
C TRP A 346 -3.65 11.28 3.83
N LEU A 347 -3.63 10.55 2.72
CA LEU A 347 -2.96 9.25 2.58
C LEU A 347 -1.59 9.34 1.90
N PHE A 348 -1.01 10.55 1.79
CA PHE A 348 0.32 10.75 1.20
C PHE A 348 1.34 9.79 1.81
N SER A 349 2.11 9.11 0.94
CA SER A 349 3.16 8.18 1.36
C SER A 349 2.67 7.03 2.27
N THR A 350 1.52 6.45 1.97
CA THR A 350 0.97 5.26 2.66
C THR A 350 0.71 4.09 1.71
N GLY A 351 1.04 4.26 0.41
CA GLY A 351 0.90 3.22 -0.61
C GLY A 351 -0.49 3.12 -1.24
N HIS A 352 -1.39 4.08 -0.98
CA HIS A 352 -2.75 4.08 -1.53
C HIS A 352 -2.82 4.67 -2.94
N ARG A 353 -1.99 5.69 -3.22
CA ARG A 353 -2.16 6.54 -4.39
C ARG A 353 -2.20 5.80 -5.73
N LEU A 354 -1.38 4.76 -5.92
CA LEU A 354 -1.40 3.97 -7.14
C LEU A 354 -2.73 3.23 -7.31
N GLY A 355 -3.25 2.61 -6.25
CA GLY A 355 -4.56 1.97 -6.22
C GLY A 355 -5.70 2.96 -6.49
N ASP A 356 -5.62 4.17 -5.92
CA ASP A 356 -6.59 5.23 -6.14
C ASP A 356 -6.62 5.69 -7.62
N LEU A 357 -5.44 5.91 -8.23
CA LEU A 357 -5.36 6.27 -9.66
C LEU A 357 -5.87 5.15 -10.57
N ARG A 358 -5.58 3.88 -10.22
CA ARG A 358 -6.13 2.73 -10.94
C ARG A 358 -7.65 2.66 -10.81
N ARG A 359 -8.20 2.92 -9.63
CA ARG A 359 -9.64 2.92 -9.41
C ARG A 359 -10.35 4.02 -10.22
N LEU A 360 -9.73 5.21 -10.35
CA LEU A 360 -10.23 6.26 -11.26
C LEU A 360 -10.32 5.76 -12.72
N VAL A 361 -9.40 4.90 -13.15
CA VAL A 361 -9.42 4.32 -14.50
C VAL A 361 -10.38 3.13 -14.57
N ASP A 362 -10.18 2.13 -13.70
CA ASP A 362 -10.79 0.80 -13.83
C ASP A 362 -12.27 0.79 -13.38
N VAL A 363 -12.64 1.64 -12.40
CA VAL A 363 -14.01 1.71 -11.84
C VAL A 363 -14.77 2.93 -12.36
N TYR A 364 -14.13 4.11 -12.37
CA TYR A 364 -14.77 5.36 -12.79
C TYR A 364 -14.61 5.68 -14.29
N GLY A 365 -13.85 4.87 -15.05
CA GLY A 365 -13.71 4.97 -16.50
C GLY A 365 -12.93 6.18 -16.99
N MET A 366 -12.15 6.83 -16.13
CA MET A 366 -11.31 7.97 -16.54
C MET A 366 -10.15 7.55 -17.44
N MET A 367 -9.76 8.40 -18.38
CA MET A 367 -8.61 8.10 -19.23
C MET A 367 -7.30 8.13 -18.43
N PRO A 368 -6.41 7.13 -18.60
CA PRO A 368 -5.12 7.11 -17.89
C PRO A 368 -4.30 8.40 -18.04
N SER A 369 -4.34 9.04 -19.21
CA SER A 369 -3.65 10.31 -19.47
C SER A 369 -4.15 11.49 -18.64
N ASN A 370 -5.35 11.39 -18.07
CA ASN A 370 -5.94 12.46 -17.26
C ASN A 370 -5.61 12.33 -15.77
N VAL A 371 -5.28 11.11 -15.32
CA VAL A 371 -5.10 10.80 -13.88
C VAL A 371 -3.68 10.36 -13.52
N PHE A 372 -2.97 9.70 -14.42
CA PHE A 372 -1.56 9.32 -14.21
C PHE A 372 -0.62 10.39 -14.78
N PRO A 373 0.63 10.52 -14.24
CA PRO A 373 1.65 11.35 -14.87
C PRO A 373 1.80 10.98 -16.36
N TRP A 374 1.75 11.99 -17.25
CA TRP A 374 1.74 11.79 -18.69
C TRP A 374 2.64 12.80 -19.42
N GLY A 375 2.99 12.51 -20.71
CA GLY A 375 3.80 13.40 -21.53
C GLY A 375 5.28 13.41 -21.15
N PRO A 376 5.97 14.56 -21.28
CA PRO A 376 7.41 14.62 -21.09
C PRO A 376 7.86 14.30 -19.66
N TYR A 377 8.86 13.42 -19.54
CA TYR A 377 9.51 13.14 -18.26
C TYR A 377 10.60 14.19 -17.96
N PHE A 378 10.68 14.66 -16.74
CA PHE A 378 11.54 15.77 -16.35
C PHE A 378 13.06 15.57 -16.55
N LYS A 379 13.51 14.31 -16.67
CA LYS A 379 14.90 13.94 -17.01
C LYS A 379 15.10 13.60 -18.49
N GLY A 380 14.13 13.92 -19.33
CA GLY A 380 14.14 13.62 -20.75
C GLY A 380 13.42 12.31 -21.11
N GLY A 381 12.88 12.23 -22.33
CA GLY A 381 11.97 11.20 -22.75
C GLY A 381 10.53 11.47 -22.30
N GLU A 382 9.71 10.43 -22.26
CA GLU A 382 8.29 10.52 -21.93
C GLU A 382 7.91 9.48 -20.88
N TYR A 383 6.81 9.71 -20.14
CA TYR A 383 6.20 8.69 -19.31
C TYR A 383 5.62 7.58 -20.19
N SER A 384 5.79 6.32 -19.75
CA SER A 384 5.23 5.16 -20.42
C SER A 384 3.81 4.86 -19.96
N THR A 385 3.26 3.74 -20.37
CA THR A 385 1.84 3.40 -20.21
C THR A 385 1.54 2.38 -19.11
N ASN A 386 2.55 1.86 -18.39
CA ASN A 386 2.28 0.95 -17.28
C ASN A 386 1.48 1.67 -16.18
N LEU A 387 0.37 1.06 -15.76
CA LEU A 387 -0.46 1.53 -14.67
C LEU A 387 -0.32 0.68 -13.40
N LYS A 388 0.43 -0.41 -13.49
CA LYS A 388 0.57 -1.47 -12.47
C LYS A 388 1.95 -2.09 -12.52
N PHE A 389 2.36 -2.74 -11.42
CA PHE A 389 3.52 -3.61 -11.41
C PHE A 389 3.23 -4.88 -12.21
N LEU A 390 4.25 -5.38 -12.88
CA LEU A 390 4.15 -6.63 -13.62
C LEU A 390 4.38 -7.82 -12.69
N VAL A 391 3.72 -8.95 -12.95
CA VAL A 391 4.06 -10.22 -12.30
C VAL A 391 5.50 -10.59 -12.66
N PRO A 392 6.37 -10.86 -11.67
CA PRO A 392 7.78 -11.13 -11.94
C PRO A 392 8.01 -12.32 -12.87
N GLN A 393 8.97 -12.18 -13.78
CA GLN A 393 9.39 -13.27 -14.67
C GLN A 393 9.82 -14.54 -13.89
N SER A 394 10.29 -14.39 -12.63
CA SER A 394 10.63 -15.55 -11.78
C SER A 394 9.46 -16.50 -11.56
N GLU A 395 8.20 -16.03 -11.67
CA GLU A 395 7.02 -16.88 -11.60
C GLU A 395 6.88 -17.83 -12.80
N SER A 396 7.64 -17.64 -13.89
CA SER A 396 7.64 -18.58 -15.02
C SER A 396 8.07 -20.00 -14.64
N ASN A 397 8.67 -20.20 -13.48
CA ASN A 397 8.94 -21.52 -12.91
C ASN A 397 7.70 -22.19 -12.29
N ASN A 398 6.63 -21.44 -12.05
CA ASN A 398 5.35 -21.98 -11.63
C ASN A 398 4.61 -22.53 -12.85
N PRO A 399 4.15 -23.80 -12.84
CA PRO A 399 3.47 -24.41 -13.99
C PRO A 399 2.16 -23.69 -14.36
N ASN A 400 1.57 -22.94 -13.42
CA ASN A 400 0.32 -22.20 -13.64
C ASN A 400 0.57 -20.75 -14.09
N TYR A 401 1.82 -20.34 -14.29
CA TYR A 401 2.15 -18.96 -14.69
C TYR A 401 1.61 -18.60 -16.08
N VAL A 402 0.93 -17.47 -16.17
CA VAL A 402 0.31 -16.97 -17.42
C VAL A 402 0.71 -15.52 -17.75
N GLY A 403 1.55 -14.90 -16.94
CA GLY A 403 1.83 -13.45 -17.03
C GLY A 403 0.67 -12.60 -16.48
N CYS A 404 0.60 -11.34 -16.92
CA CYS A 404 -0.51 -10.45 -16.57
C CYS A 404 -1.82 -10.87 -17.26
N LEU A 405 -2.92 -10.93 -16.50
CA LEU A 405 -4.27 -11.31 -16.99
C LEU A 405 -5.16 -10.09 -17.32
N ASP A 406 -4.87 -8.90 -16.76
CA ASP A 406 -5.68 -7.68 -16.90
C ASP A 406 -4.80 -6.42 -16.97
#